data_1c4c425f818cd5740e09f18c2a5bbd81
#
_entry.id   1c4c425f818cd5740e09f18c2a5bbd81
#
_cell.length_a   1.000
_cell.length_b   1.000
_cell.length_c   1.000
_cell.angle_alpha   90.00
_cell.angle_beta   90.00
_cell.angle_gamma   90.00
#
_symmetry.space_group_name_H-M   'P 1'
#
loop_
_entity.id
_entity.type
_entity.pdbx_description
1 polymer ?
#
loop_
_entity_poly.entity_id
_entity_poly.type
_entity_poly.pdbx_seq_one_letter_code
_entity_poly.pdbx_strand_id
1 'polypeptide(L)'
;MAKLISRTEDGFYRLPAFVDAHVHVESSHLTPARFGRLIAAQGTLTAICDPHEIVNVMGEAGLAFMLEDAKRSPADLRFALPSCVPATPFETSGASLSVADTARLFAARPELIALGEMMNVPGVLSGDAEVLGKIAAAKAAGKPIDGHFPAGHGDPLVRYAAAGISSDHESLTADEALEKVAAGMTVFIREGSAAKNLAAILPAVTDGNWERFCFCTDDISAEDLLASGGIVNCIRMAVALGMDPERAVALATVNPARHYGLPVSDLDFVVVRDLVGFEIIRVVKDGRPLDASGPSPDSAAVANTVRLPDLSRHDFRAPGPKDGKLDVIGVTDGSLVTDHLRRDPSDTGDLALLSVVERHGKNGNIASAWTARTGLRRGALATTVAHDHHNLLALGNDPGDIRTAAAHLASLGGGQCVVLNGEVIADLPLPIAGLMSPCPAADVTAKANALKSAARQTGCSLADPFATLSFLALPVIPALKLTDRGLV
;
A
#
# COMPACT_ATOMS: atom_id res chain seq x y z
N MET A 1 -2.74 6.07 -33.02
CA MET A 1 -3.30 6.47 -31.71
C MET A 1 -4.25 7.65 -31.92
N ALA A 2 -5.43 7.65 -31.34
CA ALA A 2 -6.29 8.84 -31.35
C ALA A 2 -5.56 9.97 -30.57
N LYS A 3 -5.71 11.20 -31.01
CA LYS A 3 -5.07 12.34 -30.36
C LYS A 3 -5.73 12.62 -29.01
N LEU A 4 -5.01 12.41 -27.91
CA LEU A 4 -5.50 12.61 -26.54
C LEU A 4 -5.33 14.04 -26.05
N ILE A 5 -4.31 14.73 -26.57
CA ILE A 5 -3.96 16.09 -26.19
C ILE A 5 -4.50 17.09 -27.22
N SER A 6 -5.27 18.09 -26.78
CA SER A 6 -5.75 19.16 -27.62
C SER A 6 -5.39 20.53 -26.99
N ARG A 7 -5.41 21.61 -27.77
CA ARG A 7 -5.27 22.97 -27.23
C ARG A 7 -6.63 23.57 -26.92
N THR A 8 -6.71 24.30 -25.82
CA THR A 8 -7.86 25.13 -25.45
C THR A 8 -7.77 26.48 -26.17
N GLU A 9 -8.86 27.25 -26.20
CA GLU A 9 -8.88 28.58 -26.81
C GLU A 9 -7.93 29.59 -26.10
N ASP A 10 -7.74 29.42 -24.81
CA ASP A 10 -6.83 30.21 -23.96
C ASP A 10 -5.37 29.71 -24.01
N GLY A 11 -5.07 28.76 -24.93
CA GLY A 11 -3.69 28.34 -25.24
C GLY A 11 -3.11 27.26 -24.36
N PHE A 12 -3.85 26.76 -23.34
CA PHE A 12 -3.47 25.63 -22.49
C PHE A 12 -3.67 24.28 -23.23
N TYR A 13 -3.41 23.17 -22.51
CA TYR A 13 -3.60 21.83 -23.05
C TYR A 13 -4.71 21.10 -22.28
N ARG A 14 -5.64 20.51 -23.03
CA ARG A 14 -6.70 19.65 -22.51
C ARG A 14 -6.30 18.19 -22.72
N LEU A 15 -6.40 17.41 -21.64
CA LEU A 15 -6.06 15.98 -21.55
C LEU A 15 -7.28 15.24 -20.99
N PRO A 16 -7.50 13.95 -21.32
CA PRO A 16 -8.45 13.13 -20.56
C PRO A 16 -8.09 13.11 -19.08
N ALA A 17 -9.07 12.95 -18.20
CA ALA A 17 -8.83 12.76 -16.78
C ALA A 17 -7.98 11.49 -16.50
N PHE A 18 -7.13 11.57 -15.50
CA PHE A 18 -6.19 10.49 -15.21
C PHE A 18 -6.87 9.35 -14.44
N VAL A 19 -6.31 8.15 -14.65
CA VAL A 19 -6.70 6.91 -13.98
C VAL A 19 -5.47 6.34 -13.27
N ASP A 20 -5.58 6.08 -11.98
CA ASP A 20 -4.61 5.30 -11.23
C ASP A 20 -4.95 3.82 -11.37
N ALA A 21 -4.04 3.03 -11.96
CA ALA A 21 -4.32 1.64 -12.28
C ALA A 21 -4.31 0.71 -11.07
N HIS A 22 -3.66 1.10 -9.98
CA HIS A 22 -3.58 0.33 -8.73
C HIS A 22 -3.12 1.20 -7.58
N VAL A 23 -3.86 1.19 -6.46
CA VAL A 23 -3.51 1.95 -5.27
C VAL A 23 -4.12 1.33 -4.00
N HIS A 24 -3.39 1.44 -2.89
CA HIS A 24 -3.89 1.19 -1.54
C HIS A 24 -4.22 2.52 -0.86
N VAL A 25 -5.51 2.83 -0.73
CA VAL A 25 -5.97 4.08 -0.11
C VAL A 25 -5.44 4.21 1.32
N GLU A 26 -5.38 3.10 2.03
CA GLU A 26 -4.95 2.97 3.42
C GLU A 26 -3.50 3.46 3.64
N SER A 27 -2.62 3.26 2.66
CA SER A 27 -1.21 3.70 2.72
C SER A 27 -1.05 5.21 2.78
N SER A 28 -2.06 5.95 2.30
CA SER A 28 -2.12 7.40 2.51
C SER A 28 -2.52 7.80 3.92
N HIS A 29 -2.98 6.89 4.75
CA HIS A 29 -3.63 7.12 6.04
C HIS A 29 -4.89 8.00 5.96
N LEU A 30 -5.47 8.19 4.77
CA LEU A 30 -6.69 8.95 4.54
C LEU A 30 -7.88 8.01 4.33
N THR A 31 -9.07 8.48 4.66
CA THR A 31 -10.30 7.78 4.25
C THR A 31 -10.53 7.92 2.75
N PRO A 32 -11.30 7.01 2.10
CA PRO A 32 -11.57 7.07 0.68
C PRO A 32 -12.09 8.44 0.20
N ALA A 33 -13.00 9.07 0.95
CA ALA A 33 -13.53 10.39 0.59
C ALA A 33 -12.45 11.48 0.61
N ARG A 34 -11.51 11.44 1.57
CA ARG A 34 -10.40 12.40 1.66
C ARG A 34 -9.31 12.14 0.64
N PHE A 35 -8.94 10.88 0.46
CA PHE A 35 -8.01 10.45 -0.58
C PHE A 35 -8.53 10.88 -1.97
N GLY A 36 -9.77 10.51 -2.29
CA GLY A 36 -10.35 10.84 -3.58
C GLY A 36 -10.46 12.35 -3.85
N ARG A 37 -10.67 13.18 -2.82
CA ARG A 37 -10.62 14.62 -2.95
C ARG A 37 -9.20 15.11 -3.31
N LEU A 38 -8.19 14.54 -2.66
CA LEU A 38 -6.80 14.91 -2.90
C LEU A 38 -6.36 14.58 -4.32
N ILE A 39 -6.59 13.34 -4.78
CA ILE A 39 -6.20 12.92 -6.13
C ILE A 39 -7.03 13.61 -7.22
N ALA A 40 -8.32 13.90 -6.96
CA ALA A 40 -9.16 14.61 -7.92
C ALA A 40 -8.66 16.02 -8.18
N ALA A 41 -8.20 16.73 -7.15
CA ALA A 41 -7.56 18.05 -7.31
C ALA A 41 -6.31 18.00 -8.19
N GLN A 42 -5.70 16.83 -8.32
CA GLN A 42 -4.50 16.55 -9.13
C GLN A 42 -4.82 15.88 -10.47
N GLY A 43 -6.10 15.90 -10.89
CA GLY A 43 -6.53 15.42 -12.19
C GLY A 43 -6.82 13.92 -12.28
N THR A 44 -6.59 13.15 -11.22
CA THR A 44 -6.93 11.72 -11.16
C THR A 44 -8.39 11.59 -10.75
N LEU A 45 -9.27 11.34 -11.73
CA LEU A 45 -10.71 11.21 -11.49
C LEU A 45 -11.18 9.77 -11.35
N THR A 46 -10.31 8.79 -11.58
CA THR A 46 -10.59 7.37 -11.33
C THR A 46 -9.37 6.72 -10.69
N ALA A 47 -9.58 5.88 -9.70
CA ALA A 47 -8.53 5.05 -9.10
C ALA A 47 -9.05 3.62 -8.86
N ILE A 48 -8.20 2.64 -9.17
CA ILE A 48 -8.48 1.23 -8.90
C ILE A 48 -7.83 0.88 -7.57
N CYS A 49 -8.67 0.66 -6.56
CA CYS A 49 -8.26 0.51 -5.18
C CYS A 49 -8.31 -0.96 -4.76
N ASP A 50 -7.22 -1.49 -4.22
CA ASP A 50 -7.23 -2.80 -3.56
C ASP A 50 -7.27 -2.57 -2.03
N PRO A 51 -8.40 -2.81 -1.36
CA PRO A 51 -8.57 -2.52 0.06
C PRO A 51 -8.17 -3.71 0.94
N HIS A 52 -7.14 -4.50 0.55
CA HIS A 52 -6.80 -5.70 1.30
C HIS A 52 -6.33 -5.38 2.72
N GLU A 53 -5.78 -4.20 2.97
CA GLU A 53 -5.30 -3.76 4.26
C GLU A 53 -6.43 -3.69 5.31
N ILE A 54 -7.47 -2.92 5.04
CA ILE A 54 -8.61 -2.84 5.96
C ILE A 54 -9.39 -4.16 6.00
N VAL A 55 -9.43 -4.90 4.89
CA VAL A 55 -10.12 -6.20 4.85
C VAL A 55 -9.37 -7.25 5.69
N ASN A 56 -8.05 -7.20 5.78
CA ASN A 56 -7.28 -8.01 6.72
C ASN A 56 -7.63 -7.71 8.19
N VAL A 57 -8.04 -6.48 8.51
CA VAL A 57 -8.45 -6.10 9.88
C VAL A 57 -9.91 -6.39 10.16
N MET A 58 -10.82 -6.03 9.24
CA MET A 58 -12.27 -5.99 9.49
C MET A 58 -13.09 -6.90 8.58
N GLY A 59 -12.46 -7.61 7.64
CA GLY A 59 -13.17 -8.45 6.67
C GLY A 59 -14.15 -7.64 5.81
N GLU A 60 -15.32 -8.22 5.57
CA GLU A 60 -16.38 -7.60 4.77
C GLU A 60 -16.86 -6.24 5.31
N ALA A 61 -16.79 -6.03 6.63
CA ALA A 61 -17.14 -4.74 7.22
C ALA A 61 -16.16 -3.63 6.79
N GLY A 62 -14.88 -3.97 6.63
CA GLY A 62 -13.86 -3.07 6.08
C GLY A 62 -14.14 -2.73 4.61
N LEU A 63 -14.41 -3.74 3.79
CA LEU A 63 -14.80 -3.53 2.40
C LEU A 63 -16.06 -2.65 2.28
N ALA A 64 -17.07 -2.92 3.10
CA ALA A 64 -18.32 -2.13 3.13
C ALA A 64 -18.06 -0.67 3.51
N PHE A 65 -17.17 -0.42 4.49
CA PHE A 65 -16.75 0.93 4.87
C PHE A 65 -16.10 1.66 3.68
N MET A 66 -15.13 1.02 3.00
CA MET A 66 -14.42 1.63 1.87
C MET A 66 -15.39 2.00 0.75
N LEU A 67 -16.30 1.10 0.38
CA LEU A 67 -17.32 1.33 -0.65
C LEU A 67 -18.29 2.47 -0.27
N GLU A 68 -18.70 2.55 1.00
CA GLU A 68 -19.65 3.57 1.46
C GLU A 68 -18.98 4.95 1.57
N ASP A 69 -17.76 5.02 2.13
CA ASP A 69 -17.04 6.27 2.28
C ASP A 69 -16.65 6.86 0.90
N ALA A 70 -16.30 6.00 -0.06
CA ALA A 70 -15.97 6.39 -1.42
C ALA A 70 -17.11 7.11 -2.17
N LYS A 71 -18.38 6.87 -1.82
CA LYS A 71 -19.52 7.58 -2.42
C LYS A 71 -19.48 9.10 -2.19
N ARG A 72 -18.70 9.56 -1.21
CA ARG A 72 -18.49 10.97 -0.90
C ARG A 72 -17.25 11.56 -1.58
N SER A 73 -16.51 10.71 -2.30
CA SER A 73 -15.34 11.11 -3.06
C SER A 73 -15.74 11.83 -4.35
N PRO A 74 -15.07 12.94 -4.72
CA PRO A 74 -15.23 13.51 -6.05
C PRO A 74 -14.55 12.69 -7.16
N ALA A 75 -13.53 11.87 -6.84
CA ALA A 75 -13.00 10.86 -7.74
C ALA A 75 -13.85 9.58 -7.68
N ASP A 76 -13.88 8.84 -8.78
CA ASP A 76 -14.51 7.53 -8.87
C ASP A 76 -13.54 6.45 -8.38
N LEU A 77 -13.68 6.05 -7.11
CA LEU A 77 -12.85 5.01 -6.51
C LEU A 77 -13.51 3.65 -6.78
N ARG A 78 -12.84 2.84 -7.59
CA ARG A 78 -13.26 1.50 -8.00
C ARG A 78 -12.50 0.45 -7.21
N PHE A 79 -13.20 -0.39 -6.48
CA PHE A 79 -12.58 -1.37 -5.60
C PHE A 79 -12.46 -2.74 -6.24
N ALA A 80 -11.28 -3.35 -6.08
CA ALA A 80 -11.06 -4.77 -6.26
C ALA A 80 -11.55 -5.55 -5.03
N LEU A 81 -11.83 -6.83 -5.20
CA LEU A 81 -12.03 -7.76 -4.08
C LEU A 81 -10.67 -8.34 -3.70
N PRO A 82 -10.19 -8.18 -2.45
CA PRO A 82 -8.90 -8.73 -2.04
C PRO A 82 -8.79 -10.24 -2.24
N SER A 83 -7.69 -10.67 -2.82
CA SER A 83 -7.41 -12.08 -3.11
C SER A 83 -6.79 -12.83 -1.93
N CYS A 84 -5.94 -12.16 -1.16
CA CYS A 84 -5.08 -12.74 -0.13
C CYS A 84 -5.42 -12.15 1.26
N VAL A 85 -6.44 -12.71 1.91
CA VAL A 85 -6.84 -12.38 3.28
C VAL A 85 -7.02 -13.68 4.07
N PRO A 86 -6.08 -14.01 4.98
CA PRO A 86 -4.77 -13.39 5.19
C PRO A 86 -3.80 -13.60 4.02
N ALA A 87 -2.69 -12.82 4.00
CA ALA A 87 -1.66 -12.97 2.98
C ALA A 87 -0.92 -14.30 3.11
N THR A 88 -0.62 -14.73 4.34
CA THR A 88 0.08 -15.99 4.64
C THR A 88 -0.55 -16.73 5.81
N PRO A 89 -0.25 -18.06 5.95
CA PRO A 89 -0.64 -18.82 7.14
C PRO A 89 0.27 -18.57 8.36
N PHE A 90 1.34 -17.79 8.22
CA PHE A 90 2.36 -17.59 9.26
C PHE A 90 2.02 -16.45 10.23
N GLU A 91 0.86 -15.84 10.10
CA GLU A 91 0.43 -14.67 10.87
C GLU A 91 -1.02 -14.80 11.32
N THR A 92 -1.43 -13.96 12.27
CA THR A 92 -2.84 -13.84 12.67
C THR A 92 -3.39 -12.54 12.13
N SER A 93 -4.37 -12.65 11.24
CA SER A 93 -5.12 -11.54 10.67
C SER A 93 -6.48 -11.36 11.37
N GLY A 94 -7.07 -10.18 11.27
CA GLY A 94 -8.40 -9.89 11.82
C GLY A 94 -9.52 -10.64 11.12
N ALA A 95 -9.35 -10.99 9.85
CA ALA A 95 -10.35 -11.67 9.03
C ALA A 95 -9.74 -12.71 8.08
N SER A 96 -10.59 -13.43 7.39
CA SER A 96 -10.24 -14.29 6.26
C SER A 96 -11.35 -14.24 5.22
N LEU A 97 -10.97 -14.37 3.94
CA LEU A 97 -11.91 -14.53 2.82
C LEU A 97 -11.66 -15.88 2.15
N SER A 98 -12.67 -16.73 2.13
CA SER A 98 -12.66 -18.03 1.46
C SER A 98 -13.06 -17.92 -0.02
N VAL A 99 -12.92 -19.04 -0.77
CA VAL A 99 -13.47 -19.17 -2.13
C VAL A 99 -14.98 -18.89 -2.15
N ALA A 100 -15.73 -19.41 -1.17
CA ALA A 100 -17.16 -19.19 -1.08
C ALA A 100 -17.51 -17.72 -0.84
N ASP A 101 -16.73 -17.01 0.00
CA ASP A 101 -16.89 -15.58 0.22
C ASP A 101 -16.57 -14.79 -1.04
N THR A 102 -15.52 -15.15 -1.76
CA THR A 102 -15.13 -14.51 -3.04
C THR A 102 -16.27 -14.61 -4.07
N ALA A 103 -16.80 -15.81 -4.27
CA ALA A 103 -17.92 -16.02 -5.20
C ALA A 103 -19.18 -15.27 -4.78
N ARG A 104 -19.52 -15.31 -3.49
CA ARG A 104 -20.68 -14.62 -2.93
C ARG A 104 -20.55 -13.10 -3.04
N LEU A 105 -19.37 -12.56 -2.75
CA LEU A 105 -19.13 -11.11 -2.81
C LEU A 105 -19.19 -10.59 -4.24
N PHE A 106 -18.61 -11.27 -5.21
CA PHE A 106 -18.79 -10.88 -6.63
C PHE A 106 -20.24 -10.90 -7.08
N ALA A 107 -21.03 -11.88 -6.62
CA ALA A 107 -22.45 -11.95 -6.94
C ALA A 107 -23.26 -10.84 -6.24
N ALA A 108 -22.93 -10.49 -5.01
CA ALA A 108 -23.64 -9.51 -4.19
C ALA A 108 -23.22 -8.05 -4.48
N ARG A 109 -22.02 -7.84 -5.01
CA ARG A 109 -21.35 -6.54 -5.22
C ARG A 109 -20.85 -6.42 -6.67
N PRO A 110 -21.75 -6.21 -7.64
CA PRO A 110 -21.37 -6.12 -9.06
C PRO A 110 -20.44 -4.93 -9.34
N GLU A 111 -20.40 -3.92 -8.44
CA GLU A 111 -19.52 -2.76 -8.49
C GLU A 111 -18.05 -3.11 -8.28
N LEU A 112 -17.71 -4.26 -7.68
CA LEU A 112 -16.32 -4.71 -7.56
C LEU A 112 -15.74 -4.97 -8.94
N ILE A 113 -14.57 -4.36 -9.22
CA ILE A 113 -14.05 -4.27 -10.59
C ILE A 113 -13.12 -5.42 -10.98
N ALA A 114 -12.39 -5.97 -10.02
CA ALA A 114 -11.34 -6.98 -10.22
C ALA A 114 -11.25 -7.92 -9.01
N LEU A 115 -10.54 -9.03 -9.14
CA LEU A 115 -9.89 -9.68 -8.00
C LEU A 115 -8.57 -8.96 -7.77
N GLY A 116 -8.35 -8.49 -6.55
CA GLY A 116 -7.15 -7.75 -6.15
C GLY A 116 -5.86 -8.57 -6.30
N GLU A 117 -4.75 -7.93 -6.07
CA GLU A 117 -3.43 -8.50 -6.35
C GLU A 117 -3.23 -9.90 -5.76
N MET A 118 -2.83 -10.83 -6.63
CA MET A 118 -2.60 -12.23 -6.27
C MET A 118 -1.17 -12.41 -5.74
N MET A 119 -0.96 -12.07 -4.47
CA MET A 119 0.34 -12.15 -3.79
C MET A 119 0.78 -13.59 -3.50
N ASN A 120 -0.16 -14.55 -3.40
CA ASN A 120 0.17 -15.94 -3.09
C ASN A 120 0.68 -16.70 -4.33
N VAL A 121 1.83 -16.24 -4.86
CA VAL A 121 2.52 -16.87 -5.99
C VAL A 121 2.83 -18.36 -5.71
N PRO A 122 3.36 -18.75 -4.53
CA PRO A 122 3.59 -20.16 -4.22
C PRO A 122 2.31 -21.01 -4.33
N GLY A 123 1.18 -20.49 -3.87
CA GLY A 123 -0.11 -21.17 -3.96
C GLY A 123 -0.58 -21.35 -5.40
N VAL A 124 -0.42 -20.32 -6.26
CA VAL A 124 -0.72 -20.45 -7.69
C VAL A 124 0.15 -21.53 -8.34
N LEU A 125 1.46 -21.50 -8.07
CA LEU A 125 2.42 -22.41 -8.70
C LEU A 125 2.31 -23.86 -8.19
N SER A 126 1.92 -24.07 -6.93
CA SER A 126 1.70 -25.39 -6.37
C SER A 126 0.32 -25.98 -6.68
N GLY A 127 -0.60 -25.18 -7.22
CA GLY A 127 -1.97 -25.61 -7.49
C GLY A 127 -2.85 -25.65 -6.24
N ASP A 128 -2.63 -24.75 -5.29
CA ASP A 128 -3.43 -24.64 -4.06
C ASP A 128 -4.92 -24.45 -4.41
N ALA A 129 -5.79 -25.29 -3.85
CA ALA A 129 -7.20 -25.31 -4.19
C ALA A 129 -7.94 -24.02 -3.78
N GLU A 130 -7.56 -23.39 -2.67
CA GLU A 130 -8.16 -22.16 -2.20
C GLU A 130 -7.76 -20.98 -3.11
N VAL A 131 -6.49 -20.89 -3.47
CA VAL A 131 -5.98 -19.85 -4.37
C VAL A 131 -6.59 -19.97 -5.75
N LEU A 132 -6.53 -21.17 -6.36
CA LEU A 132 -7.10 -21.41 -7.69
C LEU A 132 -8.62 -21.29 -7.70
N GLY A 133 -9.28 -21.62 -6.59
CA GLY A 133 -10.72 -21.43 -6.42
C GLY A 133 -11.15 -19.96 -6.47
N LYS A 134 -10.41 -19.04 -5.84
CA LYS A 134 -10.66 -17.60 -5.90
C LYS A 134 -10.45 -17.05 -7.32
N ILE A 135 -9.39 -17.50 -8.00
CA ILE A 135 -9.13 -17.18 -9.41
C ILE A 135 -10.31 -17.66 -10.29
N ALA A 136 -10.80 -18.88 -10.07
CA ALA A 136 -11.93 -19.42 -10.80
C ALA A 136 -13.23 -18.63 -10.53
N ALA A 137 -13.46 -18.20 -9.30
CA ALA A 137 -14.63 -17.38 -8.94
C ALA A 137 -14.60 -16.01 -9.65
N ALA A 138 -13.42 -15.36 -9.71
CA ALA A 138 -13.26 -14.10 -10.44
C ALA A 138 -13.51 -14.27 -11.96
N LYS A 139 -12.95 -15.33 -12.55
CA LYS A 139 -13.21 -15.67 -13.97
C LYS A 139 -14.69 -15.92 -14.24
N ALA A 140 -15.38 -16.64 -13.36
CA ALA A 140 -16.81 -16.90 -13.49
C ALA A 140 -17.64 -15.61 -13.38
N ALA A 141 -17.18 -14.62 -12.60
CA ALA A 141 -17.78 -13.30 -12.51
C ALA A 141 -17.37 -12.35 -13.66
N GLY A 142 -16.52 -12.80 -14.60
CA GLY A 142 -16.02 -11.98 -15.72
C GLY A 142 -15.10 -10.84 -15.27
N LYS A 143 -14.42 -10.98 -14.14
CA LYS A 143 -13.55 -9.95 -13.56
C LYS A 143 -12.09 -10.21 -13.91
N PRO A 144 -11.30 -9.17 -14.25
CA PRO A 144 -9.85 -9.30 -14.35
C PRO A 144 -9.25 -9.68 -12.99
N ILE A 145 -8.03 -10.21 -13.02
CA ILE A 145 -7.30 -10.63 -11.83
C ILE A 145 -5.98 -9.90 -11.85
N ASP A 146 -5.74 -9.08 -10.84
CA ASP A 146 -4.49 -8.35 -10.69
C ASP A 146 -3.41 -9.24 -10.07
N GLY A 147 -2.17 -8.96 -10.39
CA GLY A 147 -1.02 -9.74 -9.98
C GLY A 147 -0.03 -8.96 -9.16
N HIS A 148 0.78 -9.74 -8.42
CA HIS A 148 1.86 -9.29 -7.57
C HIS A 148 2.95 -10.37 -7.60
N PHE A 149 3.89 -10.26 -8.53
CA PHE A 149 4.95 -11.27 -8.69
C PHE A 149 6.32 -10.60 -8.81
N PRO A 150 6.93 -10.19 -7.67
CA PRO A 150 8.29 -9.66 -7.66
C PRO A 150 9.29 -10.71 -8.15
N ALA A 151 10.27 -10.29 -8.96
CA ALA A 151 11.29 -11.14 -9.56
C ALA A 151 10.72 -12.35 -10.34
N GLY A 152 9.54 -12.17 -10.96
CA GLY A 152 8.88 -13.21 -11.75
C GLY A 152 9.52 -13.41 -13.11
N HIS A 153 10.12 -14.59 -13.34
CA HIS A 153 10.81 -14.93 -14.58
C HIS A 153 10.51 -16.36 -15.05
N GLY A 154 10.70 -16.61 -16.35
CA GLY A 154 10.70 -17.93 -16.97
C GLY A 154 9.41 -18.74 -16.76
N ASP A 155 9.54 -20.08 -16.56
CA ASP A 155 8.39 -20.97 -16.40
C ASP A 155 7.45 -20.61 -15.24
N PRO A 156 7.91 -20.23 -14.05
CA PRO A 156 7.03 -19.75 -12.99
C PRO A 156 6.13 -18.58 -13.42
N LEU A 157 6.67 -17.59 -14.14
CA LEU A 157 5.90 -16.46 -14.65
C LEU A 157 4.86 -16.89 -15.69
N VAL A 158 5.24 -17.77 -16.62
CA VAL A 158 4.31 -18.29 -17.63
C VAL A 158 3.15 -19.04 -16.98
N ARG A 159 3.41 -19.86 -15.96
CA ARG A 159 2.37 -20.58 -15.21
C ARG A 159 1.47 -19.65 -14.41
N TYR A 160 2.04 -18.62 -13.79
CA TYR A 160 1.29 -17.61 -13.06
C TYR A 160 0.32 -16.83 -13.99
N ALA A 161 0.79 -16.36 -15.13
CA ALA A 161 -0.03 -15.70 -16.14
C ALA A 161 -1.09 -16.67 -16.73
N ALA A 162 -0.72 -17.93 -17.01
CA ALA A 162 -1.64 -18.95 -17.51
C ALA A 162 -2.78 -19.30 -16.53
N ALA A 163 -2.58 -19.08 -15.22
CA ALA A 163 -3.66 -19.17 -14.24
C ALA A 163 -4.76 -18.12 -14.46
N GLY A 164 -4.49 -17.07 -15.27
CA GLY A 164 -5.42 -16.03 -15.67
C GLY A 164 -5.21 -14.68 -15.02
N ILE A 165 -4.06 -14.52 -14.36
CA ILE A 165 -3.64 -13.24 -13.79
C ILE A 165 -3.21 -12.34 -14.96
N SER A 166 -3.77 -11.13 -15.02
CA SER A 166 -3.75 -10.28 -16.22
C SER A 166 -2.86 -9.04 -16.11
N SER A 167 -2.41 -8.69 -14.91
CA SER A 167 -1.54 -7.53 -14.65
C SER A 167 -0.43 -7.86 -13.66
N ASP A 168 0.52 -6.94 -13.51
CA ASP A 168 1.54 -6.98 -12.45
C ASP A 168 2.17 -5.59 -12.28
N HIS A 169 2.45 -5.19 -11.02
CA HIS A 169 3.07 -3.91 -10.67
C HIS A 169 4.43 -4.07 -9.97
N GLU A 170 4.91 -5.30 -9.79
CA GLU A 170 6.12 -5.62 -8.99
C GLU A 170 7.42 -5.68 -9.80
N SER A 171 7.41 -5.31 -11.08
CA SER A 171 8.63 -5.30 -11.88
C SER A 171 9.67 -4.30 -11.36
N LEU A 172 10.92 -4.73 -11.24
CA LEU A 172 12.04 -3.91 -10.79
C LEU A 172 12.96 -3.49 -11.95
N THR A 173 12.93 -4.20 -13.09
CA THR A 173 13.77 -3.95 -14.25
C THR A 173 12.95 -3.95 -15.54
N ALA A 174 13.52 -3.33 -16.59
CA ALA A 174 12.92 -3.33 -17.92
C ALA A 174 12.80 -4.76 -18.49
N ASP A 175 13.77 -5.62 -18.26
CA ASP A 175 13.76 -7.01 -18.76
C ASP A 175 12.64 -7.82 -18.10
N GLU A 176 12.45 -7.70 -16.78
CA GLU A 176 11.34 -8.32 -16.05
C GLU A 176 9.99 -7.85 -16.60
N ALA A 177 9.84 -6.55 -16.83
CA ALA A 177 8.62 -5.99 -17.41
C ALA A 177 8.34 -6.54 -18.82
N LEU A 178 9.37 -6.68 -19.66
CA LEU A 178 9.25 -7.25 -21.01
C LEU A 178 8.85 -8.72 -20.98
N GLU A 179 9.38 -9.52 -20.04
CA GLU A 179 8.97 -10.92 -19.88
C GLU A 179 7.49 -11.03 -19.47
N LYS A 180 7.01 -10.18 -18.56
CA LYS A 180 5.59 -10.13 -18.16
C LYS A 180 4.68 -9.74 -19.33
N VAL A 181 5.09 -8.75 -20.14
CA VAL A 181 4.38 -8.40 -21.38
C VAL A 181 4.36 -9.56 -22.36
N ALA A 182 5.47 -10.27 -22.55
CA ALA A 182 5.55 -11.44 -23.40
C ALA A 182 4.67 -12.60 -22.92
N ALA A 183 4.47 -12.74 -21.59
CA ALA A 183 3.55 -13.67 -20.99
C ALA A 183 2.06 -13.24 -21.14
N GLY A 184 1.78 -12.10 -21.78
CA GLY A 184 0.42 -11.59 -22.03
C GLY A 184 -0.13 -10.68 -20.95
N MET A 185 0.65 -10.33 -19.95
CA MET A 185 0.23 -9.46 -18.84
C MET A 185 0.31 -7.98 -19.22
N THR A 186 -0.43 -7.13 -18.52
CA THR A 186 -0.27 -5.68 -18.51
C THR A 186 0.63 -5.29 -17.35
N VAL A 187 1.65 -4.48 -17.59
CA VAL A 187 2.57 -4.02 -16.55
C VAL A 187 2.12 -2.65 -16.05
N PHE A 188 1.90 -2.55 -14.75
CA PHE A 188 1.64 -1.28 -14.10
C PHE A 188 2.97 -0.73 -13.58
N ILE A 189 3.39 0.41 -14.15
CA ILE A 189 4.63 1.09 -13.76
C ILE A 189 4.35 1.87 -12.49
N ARG A 190 4.97 1.44 -11.42
CA ARG A 190 4.75 1.94 -10.08
C ARG A 190 5.65 3.14 -9.74
N GLU A 191 5.05 4.23 -9.21
CA GLU A 191 5.77 5.36 -8.64
C GLU A 191 5.03 5.84 -7.39
N GLY A 192 5.21 5.11 -6.30
CA GLY A 192 4.62 5.37 -4.99
C GLY A 192 5.60 5.98 -3.99
N SER A 193 5.32 5.81 -2.71
CA SER A 193 6.22 6.22 -1.62
C SER A 193 7.21 5.11 -1.25
N ALA A 194 6.71 3.88 -1.11
CA ALA A 194 7.50 2.72 -0.72
C ALA A 194 8.36 2.18 -1.88
N ALA A 195 7.85 2.23 -3.11
CA ALA A 195 8.53 1.72 -4.28
C ALA A 195 8.43 2.71 -5.46
N LYS A 196 9.57 2.95 -6.10
CA LYS A 196 9.77 3.95 -7.16
C LYS A 196 10.48 3.30 -8.35
N ASN A 197 9.72 2.65 -9.23
CA ASN A 197 10.26 1.80 -10.28
C ASN A 197 10.16 2.44 -11.69
N LEU A 198 9.52 3.61 -11.82
CA LEU A 198 9.22 4.23 -13.11
C LEU A 198 10.46 4.39 -13.99
N ALA A 199 11.52 4.99 -13.48
CA ALA A 199 12.74 5.23 -14.26
C ALA A 199 13.41 3.92 -14.73
N ALA A 200 13.35 2.85 -13.94
CA ALA A 200 13.94 1.56 -14.28
C ALA A 200 13.13 0.81 -15.34
N ILE A 201 11.80 0.95 -15.32
CA ILE A 201 10.89 0.20 -16.20
C ILE A 201 10.62 0.95 -17.52
N LEU A 202 10.67 2.28 -17.49
CA LEU A 202 10.32 3.11 -18.66
C LEU A 202 11.02 2.70 -19.97
N PRO A 203 12.29 2.25 -19.97
CA PRO A 203 12.97 1.77 -21.18
C PRO A 203 12.32 0.54 -21.84
N ALA A 204 11.49 -0.22 -21.12
CA ALA A 204 10.72 -1.34 -21.67
C ALA A 204 9.57 -0.89 -22.57
N VAL A 205 9.12 0.36 -22.46
CA VAL A 205 7.98 0.90 -23.20
C VAL A 205 8.43 1.34 -24.59
N THR A 206 7.94 0.68 -25.63
CA THR A 206 8.28 0.92 -27.05
C THR A 206 7.05 1.24 -27.87
N ASP A 207 7.25 1.59 -29.15
CA ASP A 207 6.16 1.82 -30.10
C ASP A 207 5.31 0.56 -30.35
N GLY A 208 5.88 -0.63 -30.16
CA GLY A 208 5.21 -1.91 -30.40
C GLY A 208 4.44 -2.47 -29.20
N ASN A 209 4.64 -1.93 -27.97
CA ASN A 209 4.08 -2.55 -26.77
C ASN A 209 3.47 -1.57 -25.75
N TRP A 210 3.52 -0.26 -25.97
CA TRP A 210 3.06 0.77 -25.03
C TRP A 210 1.64 0.55 -24.52
N GLU A 211 0.78 -0.12 -25.27
CA GLU A 211 -0.59 -0.43 -24.90
C GLU A 211 -0.67 -1.47 -23.75
N ARG A 212 0.43 -2.11 -23.42
CA ARG A 212 0.57 -3.07 -22.32
C ARG A 212 1.13 -2.46 -21.05
N PHE A 213 1.21 -1.14 -20.98
CA PHE A 213 1.71 -0.43 -19.79
C PHE A 213 0.69 0.58 -19.28
N CYS A 214 0.58 0.68 -17.95
CA CYS A 214 -0.20 1.69 -17.25
C CYS A 214 0.68 2.32 -16.16
N PHE A 215 0.32 3.51 -15.69
CA PHE A 215 0.88 4.05 -14.45
C PHE A 215 0.02 3.69 -13.27
N CYS A 216 0.66 3.48 -12.10
CA CYS A 216 0.00 3.32 -10.82
C CYS A 216 0.83 3.98 -9.69
N THR A 217 0.19 4.20 -8.55
CA THR A 217 0.88 4.73 -7.36
C THR A 217 1.17 3.67 -6.31
N ASP A 218 0.37 2.61 -6.24
CA ASP A 218 0.51 1.56 -5.25
C ASP A 218 0.46 2.14 -3.81
N ASP A 219 1.46 1.88 -2.97
CA ASP A 219 1.61 2.49 -1.65
C ASP A 219 2.08 3.94 -1.75
N ILE A 220 1.14 4.88 -1.63
CA ILE A 220 1.44 6.31 -1.69
C ILE A 220 0.98 7.04 -0.42
N SER A 221 1.88 7.81 0.18
CA SER A 221 1.61 8.60 1.37
C SER A 221 0.86 9.90 1.04
N ALA A 222 0.12 10.44 2.02
CA ALA A 222 -0.47 11.77 1.89
C ALA A 222 0.60 12.85 1.68
N GLU A 223 1.80 12.68 2.26
CA GLU A 223 2.92 13.61 2.10
C GLU A 223 3.38 13.69 0.64
N ASP A 224 3.64 12.54 -0.01
CA ASP A 224 4.07 12.51 -1.40
C ASP A 224 2.96 12.97 -2.36
N LEU A 225 1.71 12.63 -2.09
CA LEU A 225 0.57 13.15 -2.84
C LEU A 225 0.50 14.68 -2.79
N LEU A 226 0.69 15.28 -1.62
CA LEU A 226 0.69 16.75 -1.47
C LEU A 226 1.91 17.40 -2.12
N ALA A 227 3.07 16.77 -2.04
CA ALA A 227 4.33 17.34 -2.52
C ALA A 227 4.49 17.23 -4.04
N SER A 228 4.16 16.08 -4.62
CA SER A 228 4.48 15.76 -6.02
C SER A 228 3.24 15.45 -6.87
N GLY A 229 2.13 15.10 -6.25
CA GLY A 229 0.98 14.51 -6.91
C GLY A 229 1.17 13.00 -7.13
N GLY A 230 0.08 12.33 -7.50
CA GLY A 230 0.09 10.91 -7.84
C GLY A 230 0.39 10.68 -9.32
N ILE A 231 -0.62 10.29 -10.09
CA ILE A 231 -0.48 9.96 -11.53
C ILE A 231 0.09 11.14 -12.35
N VAL A 232 -0.23 12.38 -12.01
CA VAL A 232 0.37 13.54 -12.70
C VAL A 232 1.90 13.57 -12.54
N ASN A 233 2.42 13.08 -11.41
CA ASN A 233 3.86 12.95 -11.20
C ASN A 233 4.46 11.87 -12.10
N CYS A 234 3.79 10.73 -12.25
CA CYS A 234 4.22 9.68 -13.18
C CYS A 234 4.33 10.20 -14.62
N ILE A 235 3.32 10.94 -15.08
CA ILE A 235 3.33 11.57 -16.42
C ILE A 235 4.52 12.53 -16.55
N ARG A 236 4.69 13.43 -15.58
CA ARG A 236 5.77 14.43 -15.57
C ARG A 236 7.16 13.77 -15.62
N MET A 237 7.38 12.76 -14.79
CA MET A 237 8.63 12.02 -14.75
C MET A 237 8.90 11.27 -16.06
N ALA A 238 7.90 10.59 -16.61
CA ALA A 238 8.04 9.88 -17.88
C ALA A 238 8.43 10.82 -19.03
N VAL A 239 7.78 11.99 -19.13
CA VAL A 239 8.11 13.00 -20.14
C VAL A 239 9.51 13.59 -19.91
N ALA A 240 9.88 13.86 -18.66
CA ALA A 240 11.23 14.35 -18.32
C ALA A 240 12.32 13.32 -18.68
N LEU A 241 12.01 12.02 -18.67
CA LEU A 241 12.88 10.93 -19.09
C LEU A 241 12.82 10.66 -20.61
N GLY A 242 12.09 11.49 -21.37
CA GLY A 242 12.08 11.45 -22.84
C GLY A 242 10.90 10.72 -23.48
N MET A 243 9.89 10.30 -22.72
CA MET A 243 8.68 9.72 -23.29
C MET A 243 7.86 10.81 -24.01
N ASP A 244 7.27 10.45 -25.15
CA ASP A 244 6.32 11.32 -25.84
C ASP A 244 5.12 11.65 -24.94
N PRO A 245 4.71 12.93 -24.81
CA PRO A 245 3.60 13.33 -23.94
C PRO A 245 2.27 12.62 -24.24
N GLU A 246 1.93 12.39 -25.51
CA GLU A 246 0.71 11.65 -25.89
C GLU A 246 0.74 10.22 -25.33
N ARG A 247 1.93 9.58 -25.38
CA ARG A 247 2.12 8.24 -24.84
C ARG A 247 2.04 8.23 -23.33
N ALA A 248 2.71 9.18 -22.64
CA ALA A 248 2.65 9.29 -21.18
C ALA A 248 1.21 9.49 -20.70
N VAL A 249 0.43 10.33 -21.38
CA VAL A 249 -1.00 10.50 -21.11
C VAL A 249 -1.78 9.21 -21.38
N ALA A 250 -1.47 8.46 -22.44
CA ALA A 250 -2.15 7.21 -22.72
C ALA A 250 -1.97 6.16 -21.61
N LEU A 251 -0.75 6.05 -21.04
CA LEU A 251 -0.45 5.16 -19.91
C LEU A 251 -1.22 5.54 -18.63
N ALA A 252 -1.61 6.81 -18.51
CA ALA A 252 -2.36 7.36 -17.39
C ALA A 252 -3.87 7.43 -17.62
N THR A 253 -4.40 7.04 -18.78
CA THR A 253 -5.79 7.27 -19.14
C THR A 253 -6.42 6.08 -19.88
N VAL A 254 -6.21 5.98 -21.19
CA VAL A 254 -6.88 4.98 -22.04
C VAL A 254 -6.37 3.56 -21.80
N ASN A 255 -5.14 3.37 -21.39
CA ASN A 255 -4.61 2.03 -21.13
C ASN A 255 -5.21 1.40 -19.87
N PRO A 256 -5.20 2.05 -18.68
CA PRO A 256 -5.87 1.50 -17.51
C PRO A 256 -7.39 1.37 -17.73
N ALA A 257 -8.03 2.33 -18.42
CA ALA A 257 -9.44 2.22 -18.76
C ALA A 257 -9.72 0.98 -19.63
N ARG A 258 -8.87 0.69 -20.61
CA ARG A 258 -8.98 -0.50 -21.46
C ARG A 258 -8.80 -1.79 -20.67
N HIS A 259 -7.80 -1.83 -19.78
CA HIS A 259 -7.50 -3.01 -18.96
C HIS A 259 -8.71 -3.42 -18.11
N TYR A 260 -9.35 -2.46 -17.47
CA TYR A 260 -10.50 -2.70 -16.59
C TYR A 260 -11.86 -2.57 -17.27
N GLY A 261 -11.92 -2.32 -18.59
CA GLY A 261 -13.18 -2.14 -19.32
C GLY A 261 -13.97 -0.90 -18.88
N LEU A 262 -13.27 0.15 -18.43
CA LEU A 262 -13.89 1.40 -18.00
C LEU A 262 -14.23 2.31 -19.18
N PRO A 263 -15.34 3.06 -19.11
CA PRO A 263 -15.63 4.10 -20.10
C PRO A 263 -14.64 5.28 -19.94
N VAL A 264 -14.22 5.84 -21.06
CA VAL A 264 -13.52 7.14 -21.08
C VAL A 264 -14.53 8.20 -21.47
N SER A 265 -14.69 9.22 -20.62
CA SER A 265 -15.66 10.31 -20.81
C SER A 265 -14.97 11.55 -21.35
N ASP A 266 -15.53 12.15 -22.42
CA ASP A 266 -15.09 13.46 -22.91
C ASP A 266 -15.49 14.61 -21.99
N LEU A 267 -16.38 14.37 -21.02
CA LEU A 267 -16.81 15.34 -20.02
C LEU A 267 -15.86 15.43 -18.83
N ASP A 268 -14.95 14.44 -18.71
CA ASP A 268 -13.95 14.35 -17.64
C ASP A 268 -12.57 14.64 -18.20
N PHE A 269 -12.02 15.79 -17.87
CA PHE A 269 -10.74 16.21 -18.43
C PHE A 269 -9.94 17.14 -17.49
N VAL A 270 -8.66 17.20 -17.76
CA VAL A 270 -7.72 18.06 -17.07
C VAL A 270 -7.19 19.13 -18.04
N VAL A 271 -7.07 20.36 -17.57
CA VAL A 271 -6.39 21.42 -18.31
C VAL A 271 -5.07 21.69 -17.61
N VAL A 272 -3.96 21.58 -18.35
CA VAL A 272 -2.60 21.84 -17.85
C VAL A 272 -1.98 23.01 -18.61
N ARG A 273 -1.07 23.72 -17.93
CA ARG A 273 -0.37 24.88 -18.49
C ARG A 273 0.52 24.49 -19.68
N ASP A 274 1.28 23.42 -19.51
CA ASP A 274 2.27 22.94 -20.47
C ASP A 274 2.42 21.41 -20.41
N LEU A 275 3.20 20.85 -21.33
CA LEU A 275 3.44 19.39 -21.44
C LEU A 275 4.83 19.00 -20.89
N VAL A 276 5.42 19.81 -20.03
CA VAL A 276 6.69 19.52 -19.34
C VAL A 276 6.42 19.43 -17.84
N GLY A 277 5.92 20.50 -17.23
CA GLY A 277 5.58 20.56 -15.82
C GLY A 277 4.22 19.95 -15.48
N PHE A 278 3.33 19.87 -16.46
CA PHE A 278 1.94 19.41 -16.28
C PHE A 278 1.24 20.11 -15.12
N GLU A 279 1.49 21.42 -14.96
CA GLU A 279 0.83 22.24 -13.93
C GLU A 279 -0.67 22.28 -14.19
N ILE A 280 -1.45 21.77 -13.25
CA ILE A 280 -2.90 21.68 -13.37
C ILE A 280 -3.53 23.07 -13.18
N ILE A 281 -4.23 23.54 -14.19
CA ILE A 281 -4.97 24.80 -14.19
C ILE A 281 -6.43 24.58 -13.80
N ARG A 282 -7.01 23.47 -14.26
CA ARG A 282 -8.41 23.15 -14.02
C ARG A 282 -8.65 21.65 -14.20
N VAL A 283 -9.46 21.10 -13.32
CA VAL A 283 -10.05 19.77 -13.48
C VAL A 283 -11.53 19.93 -13.74
N VAL A 284 -12.06 19.17 -14.68
CA VAL A 284 -13.48 19.17 -15.06
C VAL A 284 -14.01 17.74 -14.91
N LYS A 285 -15.13 17.59 -14.20
CA LYS A 285 -15.86 16.34 -14.04
C LYS A 285 -17.30 16.53 -14.44
N ASP A 286 -17.87 15.61 -15.23
CA ASP A 286 -19.23 15.69 -15.76
C ASP A 286 -19.51 17.03 -16.46
N GLY A 287 -18.51 17.55 -17.18
CA GLY A 287 -18.59 18.83 -17.90
C GLY A 287 -18.57 20.08 -17.03
N ARG A 288 -18.30 19.98 -15.72
CA ARG A 288 -18.27 21.09 -14.77
C ARG A 288 -16.91 21.22 -14.09
N PRO A 289 -16.42 22.44 -13.85
CA PRO A 289 -15.22 22.63 -13.05
C PRO A 289 -15.37 21.94 -11.68
N LEU A 290 -14.36 21.17 -11.30
CA LEU A 290 -14.33 20.48 -10.01
C LEU A 290 -13.97 21.49 -8.91
N ASP A 291 -14.83 21.62 -7.92
CA ASP A 291 -14.50 22.30 -6.66
C ASP A 291 -13.96 21.29 -5.64
N ALA A 292 -12.64 21.20 -5.56
CA ALA A 292 -11.97 20.38 -4.57
C ALA A 292 -11.73 21.10 -3.23
N SER A 293 -12.12 22.39 -3.10
CA SER A 293 -11.86 23.24 -1.94
C SER A 293 -12.90 23.10 -0.82
N GLY A 294 -14.07 22.53 -1.13
CA GLY A 294 -15.15 22.35 -0.16
C GLY A 294 -14.77 21.46 1.03
N PRO A 295 -15.47 21.52 2.17
CA PRO A 295 -15.20 20.67 3.33
C PRO A 295 -15.33 19.19 2.96
N SER A 296 -14.36 18.38 3.38
CA SER A 296 -14.53 16.93 3.28
C SER A 296 -15.65 16.50 4.24
N PRO A 297 -16.56 15.64 3.80
CA PRO A 297 -17.55 15.08 4.71
C PRO A 297 -16.88 14.28 5.81
N ASP A 298 -17.49 14.29 7.00
CA ASP A 298 -17.01 13.46 8.10
C ASP A 298 -17.19 11.97 7.75
N SER A 299 -16.15 11.19 8.00
CA SER A 299 -16.21 9.74 7.83
C SER A 299 -17.07 9.12 8.92
N ALA A 300 -17.78 8.04 8.58
CA ALA A 300 -18.54 7.29 9.57
C ALA A 300 -17.60 6.77 10.68
N ALA A 301 -18.10 6.79 11.92
CA ALA A 301 -17.38 6.20 13.04
C ALA A 301 -17.23 4.69 12.80
N VAL A 302 -16.01 4.19 12.89
CA VAL A 302 -15.69 2.75 12.84
C VAL A 302 -15.41 2.28 14.28
N ALA A 303 -15.87 1.08 14.62
CA ALA A 303 -15.59 0.50 15.91
C ALA A 303 -14.07 0.34 16.13
N ASN A 304 -13.61 0.60 17.37
CA ASN A 304 -12.21 0.33 17.73
C ASN A 304 -11.86 -1.14 17.48
N THR A 305 -10.87 -1.38 16.64
CA THR A 305 -10.39 -2.71 16.23
C THR A 305 -9.17 -3.17 17.02
N VAL A 306 -8.64 -2.36 17.94
CA VAL A 306 -7.45 -2.68 18.72
C VAL A 306 -7.84 -3.34 20.03
N ARG A 307 -7.63 -4.66 20.12
CA ARG A 307 -7.96 -5.52 21.26
C ARG A 307 -6.71 -6.25 21.72
N LEU A 308 -5.88 -5.56 22.50
CA LEU A 308 -4.63 -6.12 22.98
C LEU A 308 -4.84 -7.14 24.12
N PRO A 309 -3.95 -8.14 24.25
CA PRO A 309 -3.86 -8.93 25.47
C PRO A 309 -3.38 -8.08 26.65
N ASP A 310 -3.42 -8.62 27.88
CA ASP A 310 -2.87 -7.95 29.05
C ASP A 310 -1.32 -7.91 28.95
N LEU A 311 -0.79 -6.72 28.72
CA LEU A 311 0.65 -6.47 28.57
C LEU A 311 1.33 -6.09 29.91
N SER A 312 0.58 -5.94 30.99
CA SER A 312 1.10 -5.40 32.28
C SER A 312 2.27 -6.18 32.86
N ARG A 313 2.36 -7.47 32.57
CA ARG A 313 3.41 -8.39 33.04
C ARG A 313 4.26 -8.98 31.94
N HIS A 314 4.10 -8.52 30.69
CA HIS A 314 4.86 -9.07 29.57
C HIS A 314 6.25 -8.42 29.48
N ASP A 315 7.29 -9.24 29.42
CA ASP A 315 8.70 -8.79 29.46
C ASP A 315 9.28 -8.45 28.09
N PHE A 316 8.60 -8.72 27.01
CA PHE A 316 9.05 -8.48 25.62
C PHE A 316 10.51 -8.96 25.41
N ARG A 317 10.72 -10.26 25.42
CA ARG A 317 12.05 -10.85 25.26
C ARG A 317 12.18 -11.54 23.91
N ALA A 318 13.24 -11.22 23.19
CA ALA A 318 13.62 -11.98 22.01
C ALA A 318 14.11 -13.40 22.41
N PRO A 319 13.98 -14.40 21.51
CA PRO A 319 14.54 -15.72 21.73
C PRO A 319 16.03 -15.66 22.06
N GLY A 320 16.48 -16.57 22.92
CA GLY A 320 17.90 -16.77 23.22
C GLY A 320 18.68 -17.29 22.00
N PRO A 321 20.01 -17.39 22.13
CA PRO A 321 20.86 -17.84 21.05
C PRO A 321 20.53 -19.28 20.63
N LYS A 322 20.47 -19.50 19.33
CA LYS A 322 20.40 -20.80 18.68
C LYS A 322 21.77 -21.13 18.09
N ASP A 323 22.28 -22.31 18.40
CA ASP A 323 23.65 -22.74 18.00
C ASP A 323 24.72 -21.69 18.35
N GLY A 324 24.59 -21.08 19.55
CA GLY A 324 25.51 -20.06 20.05
C GLY A 324 25.42 -18.69 19.38
N LYS A 325 24.45 -18.44 18.50
CA LYS A 325 24.22 -17.18 17.79
C LYS A 325 22.79 -16.69 17.94
N LEU A 326 22.61 -15.37 17.94
CA LEU A 326 21.32 -14.71 17.86
C LEU A 326 20.88 -14.61 16.42
N ASP A 327 19.60 -14.91 16.15
CA ASP A 327 18.94 -14.56 14.89
C ASP A 327 18.48 -13.09 14.97
N VAL A 328 18.92 -12.29 14.02
CA VAL A 328 18.70 -10.82 14.03
C VAL A 328 18.20 -10.38 12.68
N ILE A 329 17.12 -9.59 12.67
CA ILE A 329 16.60 -8.95 11.46
C ILE A 329 17.50 -7.76 11.14
N GLY A 330 18.27 -7.85 10.04
CA GLY A 330 19.08 -6.74 9.54
C GLY A 330 18.24 -5.79 8.71
N VAL A 331 18.04 -4.57 9.20
CA VAL A 331 17.27 -3.54 8.51
C VAL A 331 18.14 -2.81 7.50
N THR A 332 17.60 -2.51 6.32
CA THR A 332 18.23 -1.64 5.32
C THR A 332 17.31 -0.46 5.07
N ASP A 333 17.79 0.75 5.33
CA ASP A 333 17.00 1.97 5.13
C ASP A 333 16.54 2.12 3.67
N GLY A 334 15.25 2.41 3.48
CA GLY A 334 14.66 2.53 2.14
C GLY A 334 14.47 1.21 1.37
N SER A 335 14.64 0.04 2.03
CA SER A 335 14.42 -1.28 1.44
C SER A 335 13.34 -2.06 2.17
N LEU A 336 12.51 -2.79 1.42
CA LEU A 336 11.54 -3.74 1.97
C LEU A 336 12.19 -5.09 2.32
N VAL A 337 13.33 -5.40 1.68
CA VAL A 337 14.12 -6.62 1.94
C VAL A 337 14.95 -6.44 3.20
N THR A 338 15.02 -7.48 4.02
CA THR A 338 15.84 -7.54 5.24
C THR A 338 16.93 -8.58 5.12
N ASP A 339 17.95 -8.50 5.97
CA ASP A 339 18.98 -9.52 6.07
C ASP A 339 18.70 -10.47 7.24
N HIS A 340 19.00 -11.76 7.09
CA HIS A 340 19.11 -12.68 8.21
C HIS A 340 20.53 -12.66 8.76
N LEU A 341 20.75 -11.92 9.86
CA LEU A 341 22.06 -11.81 10.51
C LEU A 341 22.17 -12.87 11.62
N ARG A 342 23.38 -13.46 11.74
CA ARG A 342 23.75 -14.38 12.83
C ARG A 342 24.79 -13.67 13.69
N ARG A 343 24.38 -13.14 14.86
CA ARG A 343 25.21 -12.33 15.75
C ARG A 343 25.70 -13.13 16.96
N ASP A 344 26.89 -12.77 17.46
CA ASP A 344 27.35 -13.26 18.74
C ASP A 344 26.51 -12.64 19.87
N PRO A 345 26.13 -13.41 20.93
CA PRO A 345 25.35 -12.86 22.04
C PRO A 345 26.04 -11.71 22.80
N SER A 346 27.35 -11.55 22.66
CA SER A 346 28.09 -10.41 23.19
C SER A 346 28.05 -9.16 22.32
N ASP A 347 27.66 -9.28 21.04
CA ASP A 347 27.57 -8.19 20.06
C ASP A 347 26.16 -7.61 20.01
N THR A 348 25.82 -6.79 21.03
CA THR A 348 24.48 -6.23 21.22
C THR A 348 24.41 -4.71 21.02
N GLY A 349 25.51 -4.06 20.66
CA GLY A 349 25.63 -2.60 20.73
C GLY A 349 24.69 -1.79 19.82
N ASP A 350 24.18 -2.38 18.74
CA ASP A 350 23.22 -1.76 17.81
C ASP A 350 21.88 -2.47 17.76
N LEU A 351 21.62 -3.42 18.68
CA LEU A 351 20.39 -4.20 18.71
C LEU A 351 19.25 -3.39 19.32
N ALA A 352 18.08 -3.51 18.71
CA ALA A 352 16.80 -3.09 19.25
C ALA A 352 15.82 -4.27 19.23
N LEU A 353 14.84 -4.26 20.13
CA LEU A 353 13.82 -5.29 20.23
C LEU A 353 12.62 -4.89 19.37
N LEU A 354 12.30 -5.71 18.36
CA LEU A 354 11.04 -5.67 17.64
C LEU A 354 10.06 -6.62 18.31
N SER A 355 8.85 -6.14 18.58
CA SER A 355 7.76 -6.94 19.12
C SER A 355 6.51 -6.84 18.25
N VAL A 356 5.85 -7.97 18.00
CA VAL A 356 4.55 -8.04 17.33
C VAL A 356 3.52 -8.52 18.34
N VAL A 357 2.49 -7.73 18.55
CA VAL A 357 1.39 -8.03 19.48
C VAL A 357 0.11 -8.23 18.67
N GLU A 358 -0.50 -9.40 18.76
CA GLU A 358 -1.79 -9.66 18.14
C GLU A 358 -2.83 -8.68 18.70
N ARG A 359 -3.49 -7.92 17.81
CA ARG A 359 -4.42 -6.86 18.20
C ARG A 359 -5.87 -7.09 17.80
N HIS A 360 -6.18 -8.22 17.19
CA HIS A 360 -7.53 -8.53 16.71
C HIS A 360 -8.38 -9.25 17.78
N GLY A 361 -7.76 -9.58 18.93
CA GLY A 361 -8.43 -10.29 20.03
C GLY A 361 -8.72 -11.77 19.71
N LYS A 362 -7.89 -12.39 18.86
CA LYS A 362 -8.04 -13.78 18.42
C LYS A 362 -7.36 -14.78 19.34
N ASN A 363 -6.09 -14.55 19.67
CA ASN A 363 -5.26 -15.53 20.40
C ASN A 363 -4.36 -14.87 21.46
N GLY A 364 -4.15 -13.55 21.39
CA GLY A 364 -3.30 -12.82 22.32
C GLY A 364 -1.80 -13.12 22.16
N ASN A 365 -1.36 -13.60 21.00
CA ASN A 365 0.03 -13.89 20.71
C ASN A 365 0.90 -12.64 20.80
N ILE A 366 2.11 -12.84 21.33
CA ILE A 366 3.17 -11.83 21.36
C ILE A 366 4.47 -12.51 20.98
N ALA A 367 5.13 -12.03 19.95
CA ALA A 367 6.45 -12.48 19.57
C ALA A 367 7.43 -11.30 19.55
N SER A 368 8.69 -11.58 19.86
CA SER A 368 9.76 -10.57 19.83
C SER A 368 11.01 -11.14 19.16
N ALA A 369 11.77 -10.28 18.50
CA ALA A 369 13.04 -10.63 17.86
C ALA A 369 14.01 -9.46 17.94
N TRP A 370 15.30 -9.75 17.81
CA TRP A 370 16.31 -8.72 17.67
C TRP A 370 16.32 -8.13 16.26
N THR A 371 16.48 -6.80 16.20
CA THR A 371 16.75 -6.06 14.97
C THR A 371 18.06 -5.29 15.10
N ALA A 372 18.73 -5.07 13.99
CA ALA A 372 19.95 -4.27 13.91
C ALA A 372 19.84 -3.18 12.84
N ARG A 373 20.72 -2.19 12.92
CA ARG A 373 20.83 -1.07 11.95
C ARG A 373 19.67 -0.09 11.97
N THR A 374 18.88 -0.05 13.03
CA THR A 374 17.78 0.93 13.20
C THR A 374 18.28 2.24 13.82
N GLY A 375 19.42 2.21 14.47
CA GLY A 375 19.98 3.34 15.24
C GLY A 375 19.27 3.63 16.56
N LEU A 376 18.14 2.96 16.84
CA LEU A 376 17.37 3.19 18.08
C LEU A 376 18.20 2.85 19.32
N ARG A 377 18.29 3.79 20.26
CA ARG A 377 19.10 3.65 21.49
C ARG A 377 18.27 3.72 22.77
N ARG A 378 17.13 4.36 22.74
CA ARG A 378 16.23 4.57 23.90
C ARG A 378 14.81 4.81 23.41
N GLY A 379 13.83 4.65 24.29
CA GLY A 379 12.43 4.85 23.95
C GLY A 379 11.85 3.70 23.12
N ALA A 380 10.67 3.95 22.53
CA ALA A 380 10.00 3.02 21.65
C ALA A 380 9.25 3.74 20.53
N LEU A 381 9.19 3.13 19.35
CA LEU A 381 8.31 3.45 18.23
C LEU A 381 7.26 2.36 18.13
N ALA A 382 5.98 2.71 17.98
CA ALA A 382 4.94 1.71 17.76
C ALA A 382 3.95 2.12 16.67
N THR A 383 3.38 1.13 15.99
CA THR A 383 2.42 1.31 14.91
C THR A 383 1.42 0.17 14.88
N THR A 384 0.17 0.47 14.47
CA THR A 384 -0.84 -0.51 14.08
C THR A 384 -0.92 -0.71 12.56
N VAL A 385 -0.03 -0.06 11.80
CA VAL A 385 0.16 -0.27 10.36
C VAL A 385 1.30 -1.25 10.18
N ALA A 386 0.98 -2.46 9.75
CA ALA A 386 1.92 -3.57 9.59
C ALA A 386 1.41 -4.52 8.51
N HIS A 387 1.94 -4.37 7.31
CA HIS A 387 1.50 -5.12 6.14
C HIS A 387 1.70 -6.65 6.33
N ASP A 388 0.69 -7.49 6.01
CA ASP A 388 -0.72 -7.16 5.70
C ASP A 388 -1.64 -7.45 6.88
N HIS A 389 -1.14 -8.13 7.94
CA HIS A 389 -1.91 -8.59 9.10
C HIS A 389 -2.31 -7.45 10.06
N HIS A 390 -1.63 -6.32 10.01
CA HIS A 390 -1.82 -5.14 10.85
C HIS A 390 -1.90 -5.41 12.35
N ASN A 391 -1.10 -6.34 12.85
CA ASN A 391 -0.85 -6.46 14.28
C ASN A 391 -0.08 -5.25 14.81
N LEU A 392 -0.11 -5.00 16.09
CA LEU A 392 0.66 -3.90 16.67
C LEU A 392 2.15 -4.26 16.67
N LEU A 393 2.96 -3.44 16.01
CA LEU A 393 4.41 -3.52 16.04
C LEU A 393 4.97 -2.47 17.00
N ALA A 394 5.97 -2.86 17.78
CA ALA A 394 6.73 -1.95 18.61
C ALA A 394 8.23 -2.26 18.51
N LEU A 395 9.02 -1.25 18.21
CA LEU A 395 10.47 -1.27 18.20
C LEU A 395 10.98 -0.46 19.39
N GLY A 396 11.70 -1.09 20.33
CA GLY A 396 12.15 -0.41 21.55
C GLY A 396 13.25 -1.16 22.29
N ASN A 397 13.89 -0.53 23.26
CA ASN A 397 14.91 -1.15 24.11
C ASN A 397 14.45 -1.30 25.57
N ASP A 398 13.35 -0.66 25.94
CA ASP A 398 12.77 -0.72 27.27
C ASP A 398 11.34 -1.29 27.21
N PRO A 399 11.04 -2.40 27.93
CA PRO A 399 9.69 -2.97 27.99
C PRO A 399 8.62 -2.01 28.52
N GLY A 400 9.00 -1.04 29.37
CA GLY A 400 8.10 -0.01 29.88
C GLY A 400 7.64 0.93 28.79
N ASP A 401 8.57 1.42 27.97
CA ASP A 401 8.27 2.29 26.84
C ASP A 401 7.42 1.56 25.76
N ILE A 402 7.73 0.27 25.51
CA ILE A 402 6.92 -0.57 24.60
C ILE A 402 5.48 -0.71 25.13
N ARG A 403 5.29 -1.00 26.43
CA ARG A 403 3.95 -1.08 27.03
C ARG A 403 3.20 0.25 26.97
N THR A 404 3.89 1.35 27.26
CA THR A 404 3.30 2.70 27.18
C THR A 404 2.84 3.00 25.76
N ALA A 405 3.66 2.70 24.76
CA ALA A 405 3.32 2.88 23.35
C ALA A 405 2.12 2.04 22.93
N ALA A 406 2.10 0.75 23.27
CA ALA A 406 0.99 -0.15 22.96
C ALA A 406 -0.33 0.30 23.62
N ALA A 407 -0.31 0.66 24.90
CA ALA A 407 -1.46 1.15 25.63
C ALA A 407 -2.01 2.46 25.03
N HIS A 408 -1.10 3.38 24.65
CA HIS A 408 -1.48 4.62 24.02
C HIS A 408 -2.22 4.38 22.68
N LEU A 409 -1.64 3.56 21.79
CA LEU A 409 -2.27 3.23 20.51
C LEU A 409 -3.62 2.52 20.69
N ALA A 410 -3.74 1.64 21.68
CA ALA A 410 -5.03 1.01 22.00
C ALA A 410 -6.08 2.04 22.44
N SER A 411 -5.69 3.06 23.22
CA SER A 411 -6.59 4.13 23.65
C SER A 411 -7.08 5.03 22.50
N LEU A 412 -6.26 5.17 21.44
CA LEU A 412 -6.60 5.94 20.24
C LEU A 412 -7.44 5.14 19.22
N GLY A 413 -7.56 3.83 19.38
CA GLY A 413 -8.14 2.94 18.37
C GLY A 413 -7.15 2.58 17.24
N GLY A 414 -5.87 2.85 17.44
CA GLY A 414 -4.75 2.60 16.54
C GLY A 414 -4.02 3.86 16.10
N GLY A 415 -2.93 3.68 15.39
CA GLY A 415 -2.08 4.77 14.91
C GLY A 415 -0.61 4.48 15.00
N GLN A 416 0.17 5.55 15.10
CA GLN A 416 1.63 5.53 15.25
C GLN A 416 2.03 6.43 16.40
N CYS A 417 3.04 6.05 17.18
CA CYS A 417 3.54 6.90 18.27
C CYS A 417 5.03 6.69 18.54
N VAL A 418 5.61 7.69 19.18
CA VAL A 418 6.97 7.65 19.74
C VAL A 418 6.88 7.90 21.24
N VAL A 419 7.49 7.00 22.03
CA VAL A 419 7.60 7.08 23.48
C VAL A 419 9.07 7.26 23.85
N LEU A 420 9.32 8.13 24.81
CA LEU A 420 10.66 8.37 25.35
C LEU A 420 10.57 8.59 26.86
N ASN A 421 11.28 7.76 27.64
CA ASN A 421 11.29 7.79 29.10
C ASN A 421 9.88 7.69 29.73
N GLY A 422 9.03 6.83 29.20
CA GLY A 422 7.65 6.62 29.66
C GLY A 422 6.64 7.64 29.17
N GLU A 423 7.02 8.66 28.42
CA GLU A 423 6.14 9.71 27.90
C GLU A 423 5.96 9.61 26.40
N VAL A 424 4.72 9.79 25.91
CA VAL A 424 4.40 9.90 24.47
C VAL A 424 4.81 11.29 24.00
N ILE A 425 5.80 11.36 23.12
CA ILE A 425 6.35 12.64 22.62
C ILE A 425 5.82 13.03 21.23
N ALA A 426 5.24 12.09 20.51
CA ALA A 426 4.50 12.34 19.26
C ALA A 426 3.53 11.19 18.96
N ASP A 427 2.43 11.51 18.29
CA ASP A 427 1.47 10.54 17.79
C ASP A 427 0.80 10.94 16.48
N LEU A 428 0.29 9.92 15.76
CA LEU A 428 -0.64 10.03 14.65
C LEU A 428 -1.80 9.07 14.92
N PRO A 429 -2.96 9.54 15.40
CA PRO A 429 -4.15 8.71 15.58
C PRO A 429 -4.71 8.22 14.24
N LEU A 430 -4.93 6.91 14.14
CA LEU A 430 -5.56 6.25 12.99
C LEU A 430 -6.75 5.40 13.49
N PRO A 431 -7.83 6.05 13.97
CA PRO A 431 -8.92 5.35 14.67
C PRO A 431 -9.77 4.47 13.74
N ILE A 432 -9.65 4.64 12.42
CA ILE A 432 -10.41 3.84 11.45
C ILE A 432 -9.57 2.59 11.13
N ALA A 433 -9.98 1.47 11.67
CA ALA A 433 -9.31 0.18 11.57
C ALA A 433 -7.86 0.15 12.08
N GLY A 434 -7.38 1.21 12.75
CA GLY A 434 -5.97 1.37 13.09
C GLY A 434 -5.08 1.74 11.89
N LEU A 435 -5.66 2.17 10.78
CA LEU A 435 -5.00 2.39 9.49
C LEU A 435 -5.20 3.80 8.94
N MET A 436 -6.39 4.39 9.15
CA MET A 436 -6.78 5.66 8.52
C MET A 436 -7.26 6.69 9.53
N SER A 437 -7.03 7.95 9.18
CA SER A 437 -7.45 9.14 9.91
C SER A 437 -8.64 9.83 9.22
N PRO A 438 -9.63 10.32 9.97
CA PRO A 438 -10.67 11.19 9.43
C PRO A 438 -10.19 12.63 9.21
N CYS A 439 -8.94 12.96 9.57
CA CYS A 439 -8.37 14.30 9.45
C CYS A 439 -8.00 14.66 8.00
N PRO A 440 -7.88 15.96 7.66
CA PRO A 440 -7.35 16.41 6.38
C PRO A 440 -5.93 15.91 6.11
N ALA A 441 -5.57 15.75 4.83
CA ALA A 441 -4.24 15.28 4.43
C ALA A 441 -3.09 16.14 5.00
N ALA A 442 -3.26 17.46 5.07
CA ALA A 442 -2.25 18.35 5.65
C ALA A 442 -2.00 18.07 7.14
N ASP A 443 -3.05 17.76 7.91
CA ASP A 443 -2.92 17.43 9.34
C ASP A 443 -2.25 16.06 9.54
N VAL A 444 -2.63 15.06 8.72
CA VAL A 444 -2.00 13.74 8.72
C VAL A 444 -0.52 13.86 8.40
N THR A 445 -0.16 14.61 7.34
CA THR A 445 1.23 14.86 6.95
C THR A 445 2.01 15.60 8.02
N ALA A 446 1.42 16.62 8.65
CA ALA A 446 2.07 17.37 9.75
C ALA A 446 2.40 16.44 10.94
N LYS A 447 1.46 15.56 11.34
CA LYS A 447 1.68 14.58 12.40
C LYS A 447 2.71 13.50 12.00
N ALA A 448 2.69 13.01 10.77
CA ALA A 448 3.69 12.06 10.27
C ALA A 448 5.11 12.66 10.32
N ASN A 449 5.27 13.94 9.94
CA ASN A 449 6.54 14.65 10.02
C ASN A 449 7.00 14.89 11.47
N ALA A 450 6.06 15.15 12.38
CA ALA A 450 6.35 15.24 13.81
C ALA A 450 6.85 13.89 14.37
N LEU A 451 6.24 12.78 13.95
CA LEU A 451 6.69 11.42 14.31
C LEU A 451 8.11 11.13 13.82
N LYS A 452 8.44 11.45 12.55
CA LYS A 452 9.81 11.29 12.01
C LYS A 452 10.81 12.11 12.83
N SER A 453 10.46 13.32 13.22
CA SER A 453 11.30 14.19 14.04
C SER A 453 11.47 13.65 15.46
N ALA A 454 10.41 13.12 16.07
CA ALA A 454 10.45 12.50 17.40
C ALA A 454 11.26 11.20 17.41
N ALA A 455 11.14 10.37 16.36
CA ALA A 455 11.92 9.14 16.23
C ALA A 455 13.44 9.39 16.26
N ARG A 456 13.90 10.48 15.66
CA ARG A 456 15.33 10.88 15.75
C ARG A 456 15.80 11.15 17.17
N GLN A 457 14.91 11.60 18.07
CA GLN A 457 15.27 11.82 19.48
C GLN A 457 15.52 10.51 20.25
N THR A 458 14.97 9.39 19.74
CA THR A 458 15.27 8.05 20.29
C THR A 458 16.61 7.49 19.81
N GLY A 459 17.27 8.17 18.86
CA GLY A 459 18.48 7.72 18.18
C GLY A 459 18.20 7.01 16.84
N CYS A 460 16.95 6.79 16.47
CA CYS A 460 16.57 6.14 15.22
C CYS A 460 17.15 6.91 14.04
N SER A 461 17.86 6.19 13.14
CA SER A 461 18.58 6.76 12.00
C SER A 461 17.86 6.52 10.66
N LEU A 462 16.76 5.80 10.67
CA LEU A 462 15.98 5.51 9.47
C LEU A 462 15.34 6.78 8.89
N ALA A 463 15.34 6.92 7.58
CA ALA A 463 14.77 8.07 6.89
C ALA A 463 13.25 8.16 7.11
N ASP A 464 12.55 7.03 6.94
CA ASP A 464 11.16 6.85 7.31
C ASP A 464 11.01 5.63 8.25
N PRO A 465 11.08 5.84 9.57
CA PRO A 465 11.06 4.74 10.53
C PRO A 465 9.73 3.99 10.56
N PHE A 466 8.60 4.64 10.32
CA PHE A 466 7.28 4.01 10.40
C PHE A 466 6.96 3.23 9.13
N ALA A 467 7.34 3.74 7.95
CA ALA A 467 7.27 2.97 6.71
C ALA A 467 8.16 1.72 6.80
N THR A 468 9.42 1.87 7.25
CA THR A 468 10.31 0.71 7.46
C THR A 468 9.72 -0.29 8.44
N LEU A 469 9.24 0.17 9.60
CA LEU A 469 8.68 -0.69 10.65
C LEU A 469 7.49 -1.51 10.15
N SER A 470 6.62 -0.93 9.33
CA SER A 470 5.41 -1.59 8.82
C SER A 470 5.70 -2.82 7.94
N PHE A 471 6.89 -2.90 7.33
CA PHE A 471 7.31 -4.04 6.51
C PHE A 471 8.21 -5.08 7.23
N LEU A 472 8.60 -4.83 8.48
CA LEU A 472 9.42 -5.80 9.23
C LEU A 472 8.65 -7.06 9.64
N ALA A 473 7.32 -7.02 9.51
CA ALA A 473 6.44 -8.13 9.82
C ALA A 473 5.74 -8.74 8.58
N LEU A 474 6.14 -8.36 7.36
CA LEU A 474 5.55 -8.84 6.11
C LEU A 474 6.27 -10.10 5.60
N PRO A 475 5.71 -11.31 5.82
CA PRO A 475 6.41 -12.57 5.56
C PRO A 475 6.52 -12.94 4.07
N VAL A 476 5.81 -12.25 3.17
CA VAL A 476 5.91 -12.47 1.71
C VAL A 476 7.19 -11.87 1.12
N ILE A 477 7.90 -11.00 1.87
CA ILE A 477 9.17 -10.40 1.44
C ILE A 477 10.34 -11.00 2.25
N PRO A 478 11.42 -11.53 1.61
CA PRO A 478 12.56 -12.10 2.31
C PRO A 478 13.43 -11.02 3.01
N ALA A 479 14.44 -11.43 3.85
CA ALA A 479 14.82 -12.78 4.18
C ALA A 479 14.26 -13.23 5.55
N LEU A 480 14.28 -12.39 6.57
CA LEU A 480 13.83 -12.71 7.93
C LEU A 480 12.82 -11.67 8.40
N LYS A 481 11.66 -12.11 8.82
CA LYS A 481 10.56 -11.26 9.29
C LYS A 481 10.05 -11.77 10.65
N LEU A 482 9.28 -10.93 11.35
CA LEU A 482 8.67 -11.30 12.61
C LEU A 482 7.15 -11.19 12.49
N THR A 483 6.43 -12.27 12.74
CA THR A 483 4.98 -12.27 12.91
C THR A 483 4.61 -12.44 14.38
N ASP A 484 3.32 -12.40 14.71
CA ASP A 484 2.83 -12.75 16.07
C ASP A 484 3.12 -14.20 16.47
N ARG A 485 3.50 -15.05 15.50
CA ARG A 485 3.85 -16.47 15.71
C ARG A 485 5.33 -16.74 15.79
N GLY A 486 6.18 -15.74 15.60
CA GLY A 486 7.63 -15.83 15.66
C GLY A 486 8.35 -15.41 14.38
N LEU A 487 9.64 -15.69 14.32
CA LEU A 487 10.48 -15.44 13.15
C LEU A 487 10.12 -16.41 11.99
N VAL A 488 10.03 -15.85 10.81
CA VAL A 488 9.71 -16.53 9.55
C VAL A 488 10.66 -16.11 8.45
#